data_833ce7c361118e1a58e6e867c7db5de9
#
_entry.id   833ce7c361118e1a58e6e867c7db5de9
#
_cell.length_a   1.000
_cell.length_b   1.000
_cell.length_c   1.000
_cell.angle_alpha   90.00
_cell.angle_beta   90.00
_cell.angle_gamma   90.00
#
_symmetry.space_group_name_H-M   'P 1'
#
loop_
_entity.id
_entity.type
_entity.pdbx_description
1 polymer ?
#
loop_
_entity_poly.entity_id
_entity_poly.type
_entity_poly.pdbx_seq_one_letter_code
_entity_poly.pdbx_strand_id
1 'polypeptide(L)'
;MPCYKLSMRREFSAGGVAIRRLRGEWVFAAIRPGGKEPGVWALPKGLIGEGEKPGATALRETEEETGIQATLVTKLGDIRYVYTWEGERVFKVVSFYLLRYSKGRLGEIEPEMRIEVDEARWLPLEEAPKLLAYGGERQMAEKALAFVRDNVL
;
A
#
# COMPACT_ATOMS: atom_id res chain seq x y z
N MET A 1 -36.28 -5.50 -23.50
CA MET A 1 -35.78 -5.74 -22.14
C MET A 1 -34.53 -4.94 -21.93
N PRO A 2 -34.61 -3.94 -21.13
CA PRO A 2 -33.40 -3.23 -20.84
C PRO A 2 -32.42 -4.20 -20.20
N CYS A 3 -31.30 -4.34 -20.84
CA CYS A 3 -30.18 -4.93 -20.18
C CYS A 3 -29.95 -4.10 -18.95
N TYR A 4 -30.39 -4.58 -17.82
CA TYR A 4 -29.86 -4.07 -16.61
C TYR A 4 -28.40 -4.40 -16.63
N LYS A 5 -27.68 -3.50 -17.17
CA LYS A 5 -26.27 -3.52 -16.91
C LYS A 5 -26.15 -3.40 -15.41
N LEU A 6 -25.91 -4.51 -14.80
CA LEU A 6 -25.19 -4.52 -13.57
C LEU A 6 -23.83 -3.97 -13.93
N SER A 7 -23.76 -2.66 -14.20
CA SER A 7 -22.50 -2.02 -14.49
C SER A 7 -21.73 -1.98 -13.19
N MET A 8 -20.82 -2.92 -13.07
CA MET A 8 -19.88 -2.93 -11.99
C MET A 8 -18.84 -1.85 -12.27
N ARG A 9 -18.79 -0.83 -11.42
CA ARG A 9 -17.74 0.16 -11.48
C ARG A 9 -16.41 -0.51 -11.18
N ARG A 10 -15.37 -0.10 -11.87
CA ARG A 10 -14.03 -0.66 -11.68
C ARG A 10 -13.12 0.43 -11.14
N GLU A 11 -12.34 0.07 -10.12
CA GLU A 11 -11.32 0.95 -9.56
C GLU A 11 -9.98 0.25 -9.56
N PHE A 12 -8.94 0.98 -9.94
CA PHE A 12 -7.58 0.48 -9.96
C PHE A 12 -6.72 1.36 -9.07
N SER A 13 -6.05 0.72 -8.12
CA SER A 13 -5.15 1.36 -7.18
C SER A 13 -3.79 0.67 -7.21
N ALA A 14 -2.79 1.34 -6.67
CA ALA A 14 -1.49 0.75 -6.46
C ALA A 14 -0.92 1.22 -5.12
N GLY A 15 -0.08 0.39 -4.54
CA GLY A 15 0.54 0.68 -3.27
C GLY A 15 1.87 -0.03 -3.14
N GLY A 16 2.50 0.14 -1.99
CA GLY A 16 3.84 -0.35 -1.81
C GLY A 16 4.17 -0.91 -0.44
N VAL A 17 5.03 -1.91 -0.45
CA VAL A 17 5.78 -2.35 0.71
C VAL A 17 7.14 -1.68 0.59
N ALA A 18 7.32 -0.55 1.26
CA ALA A 18 8.55 0.24 1.20
C ALA A 18 9.47 -0.21 2.35
N ILE A 19 10.61 -0.77 1.99
CA ILE A 19 11.52 -1.38 2.95
C ILE A 19 12.83 -0.61 3.07
N ARG A 20 13.45 -0.71 4.26
CA ARG A 20 14.81 -0.23 4.51
C ARG A 20 15.45 -1.07 5.60
N ARG A 21 16.79 -1.07 5.64
CA ARG A 21 17.51 -1.66 6.78
C ARG A 21 17.74 -0.62 7.86
N LEU A 22 17.30 -0.92 9.07
CA LEU A 22 17.60 -0.15 10.26
C LEU A 22 18.22 -1.09 11.29
N ARG A 23 19.45 -0.76 11.74
CA ARG A 23 20.15 -1.57 12.74
C ARG A 23 20.25 -3.05 12.34
N GLY A 24 20.48 -3.31 11.05
CA GLY A 24 20.63 -4.66 10.52
C GLY A 24 19.35 -5.40 10.25
N GLU A 25 18.19 -4.82 10.53
CA GLU A 25 16.90 -5.46 10.30
C GLU A 25 16.11 -4.76 9.19
N TRP A 26 15.37 -5.55 8.41
CA TRP A 26 14.44 -5.00 7.44
C TRP A 26 13.19 -4.50 8.15
N VAL A 27 12.82 -3.25 7.87
CA VAL A 27 11.59 -2.63 8.32
C VAL A 27 10.78 -2.17 7.12
N PHE A 28 9.48 -1.99 7.30
CA PHE A 28 8.62 -1.47 6.25
C PHE A 28 7.81 -0.28 6.75
N ALA A 29 7.41 0.59 5.83
CA ALA A 29 6.60 1.76 6.15
C ALA A 29 5.12 1.36 6.21
N ALA A 30 4.54 1.42 7.40
CA ALA A 30 3.13 1.14 7.63
C ALA A 30 2.39 2.43 7.97
N ILE A 31 1.12 2.48 7.64
CA ILE A 31 0.25 3.59 8.01
C ILE A 31 -0.91 3.11 8.87
N ARG A 32 -1.41 3.99 9.73
CA ARG A 32 -2.71 3.83 10.36
C ARG A 32 -3.67 4.72 9.57
N PRO A 33 -4.62 4.11 8.84
CA PRO A 33 -5.58 4.91 8.06
C PRO A 33 -6.40 5.83 8.96
N GLY A 34 -6.81 6.98 8.41
CA GLY A 34 -7.59 7.96 9.14
C GLY A 34 -8.86 7.37 9.74
N GLY A 35 -9.10 7.68 11.01
CA GLY A 35 -10.28 7.19 11.73
C GLY A 35 -10.18 5.77 12.27
N LYS A 36 -9.08 5.06 12.03
CA LYS A 36 -8.88 3.71 12.56
C LYS A 36 -8.25 3.75 13.96
N GLU A 37 -8.52 2.70 14.73
CA GLU A 37 -7.97 2.55 16.06
C GLU A 37 -6.45 2.40 16.04
N PRO A 38 -5.74 2.80 17.12
CA PRO A 38 -4.31 2.50 17.26
C PRO A 38 -4.07 1.01 17.10
N GLY A 39 -3.01 0.65 16.37
CA GLY A 39 -2.67 -0.75 16.10
C GLY A 39 -3.30 -1.32 14.83
N VAL A 40 -4.15 -0.58 14.14
CA VAL A 40 -4.67 -0.98 12.82
C VAL A 40 -3.69 -0.48 11.77
N TRP A 41 -2.87 -1.38 11.25
CA TRP A 41 -1.83 -1.04 10.28
C TRP A 41 -2.21 -1.47 8.88
N ALA A 42 -1.83 -0.66 7.90
CA ALA A 42 -2.08 -0.89 6.48
C ALA A 42 -0.87 -0.46 5.66
N LEU A 43 -0.84 -0.90 4.42
CA LEU A 43 0.14 -0.44 3.44
C LEU A 43 -0.37 0.82 2.76
N PRO A 44 0.53 1.78 2.44
CA PRO A 44 0.14 2.96 1.67
C PRO A 44 -0.31 2.55 0.26
N LYS A 45 -1.41 3.15 -0.20
CA LYS A 45 -1.97 2.90 -1.52
C LYS A 45 -2.95 3.99 -1.90
N GLY A 46 -3.23 4.10 -3.19
CA GLY A 46 -4.25 5.02 -3.68
C GLY A 46 -4.58 4.77 -5.14
N LEU A 47 -5.55 5.52 -5.64
CA LEU A 47 -6.04 5.37 -7.00
C LEU A 47 -4.95 5.71 -8.02
N ILE A 48 -4.87 4.90 -9.07
CA ILE A 48 -3.97 5.16 -10.18
C ILE A 48 -4.48 6.40 -10.92
N GLY A 49 -3.61 7.40 -11.06
CA GLY A 49 -3.94 8.63 -11.76
C GLY A 49 -4.06 8.41 -13.25
N GLU A 50 -4.79 9.31 -13.93
CA GLU A 50 -4.97 9.26 -15.37
C GLU A 50 -3.60 9.31 -16.05
N GLY A 51 -3.32 8.33 -16.93
CA GLY A 51 -2.04 8.23 -17.63
C GLY A 51 -0.87 7.77 -16.77
N GLU A 52 -1.10 7.49 -15.50
CA GLU A 52 -0.06 7.07 -14.58
C GLU A 52 0.12 5.55 -14.62
N LYS A 53 1.37 5.10 -14.58
CA LYS A 53 1.66 3.66 -14.46
C LYS A 53 1.47 3.20 -13.03
N PRO A 54 1.02 1.96 -12.79
CA PRO A 54 0.80 1.47 -11.43
C PRO A 54 2.03 1.59 -10.51
N GLY A 55 3.23 1.31 -11.03
CA GLY A 55 4.45 1.46 -10.23
C GLY A 55 4.72 2.90 -9.83
N ALA A 56 4.45 3.85 -10.72
CA ALA A 56 4.58 5.27 -10.41
C ALA A 56 3.55 5.71 -9.35
N THR A 57 2.34 5.17 -9.44
CA THR A 57 1.30 5.42 -8.42
C THR A 57 1.76 4.90 -7.06
N ALA A 58 2.33 3.69 -7.02
CA ALA A 58 2.83 3.12 -5.77
C ALA A 58 3.87 4.01 -5.12
N LEU A 59 4.80 4.55 -5.91
CA LEU A 59 5.81 5.48 -5.41
C LEU A 59 5.21 6.78 -4.92
N ARG A 60 4.29 7.36 -5.68
CA ARG A 60 3.64 8.62 -5.33
C ARG A 60 2.79 8.49 -4.08
N GLU A 61 1.94 7.47 -4.01
CA GLU A 61 1.07 7.25 -2.85
C GLU A 61 1.88 6.95 -1.59
N THR A 62 2.97 6.19 -1.73
CA THR A 62 3.85 5.94 -0.60
C THR A 62 4.43 7.24 -0.05
N GLU A 63 4.88 8.15 -0.93
CA GLU A 63 5.40 9.44 -0.50
C GLU A 63 4.29 10.30 0.14
N GLU A 64 3.12 10.37 -0.48
CA GLU A 64 2.01 11.16 0.04
C GLU A 64 1.58 10.70 1.43
N GLU A 65 1.51 9.39 1.65
CA GLU A 65 0.97 8.83 2.89
C GLU A 65 2.01 8.62 3.97
N THR A 66 3.29 8.54 3.64
CA THR A 66 4.34 8.26 4.61
C THR A 66 5.41 9.34 4.71
N GLY A 67 5.57 10.18 3.70
CA GLY A 67 6.62 11.21 3.66
C GLY A 67 7.95 10.73 3.09
N ILE A 68 8.06 9.45 2.72
CA ILE A 68 9.34 8.94 2.21
C ILE A 68 9.33 8.80 0.69
N GLN A 69 10.51 8.89 0.10
CA GLN A 69 10.75 8.56 -1.29
C GLN A 69 11.44 7.21 -1.37
N ALA A 70 11.10 6.44 -2.40
CA ALA A 70 11.60 5.09 -2.59
C ALA A 70 11.84 4.83 -4.08
N THR A 71 12.52 3.73 -4.36
CA THR A 71 12.72 3.24 -5.73
C THR A 71 11.98 1.91 -5.90
N LEU A 72 11.55 1.66 -7.13
CA LEU A 72 10.80 0.45 -7.46
C LEU A 72 11.77 -0.74 -7.55
N VAL A 73 11.44 -1.84 -6.85
CA VAL A 73 12.23 -3.07 -6.93
C VAL A 73 11.52 -4.09 -7.83
N THR A 74 10.31 -4.49 -7.48
CA THR A 74 9.56 -5.48 -8.27
C THR A 74 8.08 -5.42 -7.91
N LYS A 75 7.24 -5.94 -8.79
CA LYS A 75 5.81 -6.12 -8.49
C LYS A 75 5.63 -7.34 -7.59
N LEU A 76 4.84 -7.21 -6.54
CA LEU A 76 4.52 -8.30 -5.63
C LEU A 76 3.25 -9.06 -6.06
N GLY A 77 2.24 -8.37 -6.54
CA GLY A 77 1.00 -8.98 -6.96
C GLY A 77 -0.17 -8.04 -6.90
N ASP A 78 -1.35 -8.59 -7.19
CA ASP A 78 -2.60 -7.85 -7.18
C ASP A 78 -3.54 -8.43 -6.14
N ILE A 79 -4.30 -7.55 -5.50
CA ILE A 79 -5.41 -7.93 -4.63
C ILE A 79 -6.69 -7.52 -5.35
N ARG A 80 -7.66 -8.43 -5.42
CA ARG A 80 -8.95 -8.18 -6.07
C ARG A 80 -10.07 -8.41 -5.09
N TYR A 81 -11.01 -7.47 -5.05
CA TYR A 81 -12.22 -7.64 -4.25
C TYR A 81 -13.36 -6.80 -4.78
N VAL A 82 -14.56 -7.14 -4.33
CA VAL A 82 -15.78 -6.41 -4.68
C VAL A 82 -16.35 -5.82 -3.41
N TYR A 83 -16.77 -4.57 -3.47
CA TYR A 83 -17.47 -3.93 -2.36
C TYR A 83 -18.65 -3.12 -2.89
N THR A 84 -19.55 -2.74 -2.00
CA THR A 84 -20.70 -1.92 -2.34
C THR A 84 -20.49 -0.52 -1.77
N TRP A 85 -20.67 0.48 -2.63
CA TRP A 85 -20.60 1.88 -2.26
C TRP A 85 -21.83 2.59 -2.82
N GLU A 86 -22.63 3.21 -1.93
CA GLU A 86 -23.85 3.93 -2.32
C GLU A 86 -24.77 3.10 -3.23
N GLY A 87 -24.97 1.83 -2.89
CA GLY A 87 -25.82 0.92 -3.66
C GLY A 87 -25.21 0.39 -4.95
N GLU A 88 -24.00 0.83 -5.30
CA GLU A 88 -23.29 0.41 -6.50
C GLU A 88 -22.22 -0.61 -6.16
N ARG A 89 -22.11 -1.65 -6.96
CA ARG A 89 -21.03 -2.64 -6.82
C ARG A 89 -19.76 -2.12 -7.48
N VAL A 90 -18.65 -2.20 -6.73
CA VAL A 90 -17.34 -1.76 -7.21
C VAL A 90 -16.38 -2.95 -7.21
N PHE A 91 -15.81 -3.22 -8.38
CA PHE A 91 -14.72 -4.19 -8.53
C PHE A 91 -13.40 -3.44 -8.39
N LYS A 92 -12.59 -3.82 -7.40
CA LYS A 92 -11.34 -3.13 -7.13
C LYS A 92 -10.15 -4.05 -7.30
N VAL A 93 -9.12 -3.52 -7.98
CA VAL A 93 -7.82 -4.18 -8.11
C VAL A 93 -6.79 -3.25 -7.49
N VAL A 94 -5.98 -3.77 -6.58
CA VAL A 94 -4.86 -3.03 -5.99
C VAL A 94 -3.57 -3.77 -6.34
N SER A 95 -2.69 -3.11 -7.08
CA SER A 95 -1.38 -3.66 -7.45
C SER A 95 -0.34 -3.22 -6.44
N PHE A 96 0.36 -4.16 -5.82
CA PHE A 96 1.38 -3.87 -4.82
C PHE A 96 2.78 -4.14 -5.35
N TYR A 97 3.69 -3.25 -4.96
CA TYR A 97 5.09 -3.28 -5.38
C TYR A 97 6.01 -3.28 -4.17
N LEU A 98 7.13 -3.99 -4.30
CA LEU A 98 8.22 -3.87 -3.35
C LEU A 98 9.02 -2.62 -3.72
N LEU A 99 9.15 -1.72 -2.76
CA LEU A 99 9.87 -0.47 -2.92
C LEU A 99 11.03 -0.44 -1.93
N ARG A 100 12.11 0.22 -2.32
CA ARG A 100 13.23 0.41 -1.42
C ARG A 100 13.38 1.88 -1.06
N TYR A 101 13.44 2.18 0.22
CA TYR A 101 13.63 3.52 0.75
C TYR A 101 14.88 4.17 0.14
N SER A 102 14.75 5.42 -0.28
CA SER A 102 15.89 6.20 -0.74
C SER A 102 16.14 7.43 0.13
N LYS A 103 15.11 8.19 0.45
CA LYS A 103 15.26 9.38 1.31
C LYS A 103 13.90 9.83 1.85
N GLY A 104 13.94 10.83 2.71
CA GLY A 104 12.76 11.42 3.32
C GLY A 104 12.59 10.96 4.75
N ARG A 105 11.75 11.68 5.48
CA ARG A 105 11.48 11.41 6.88
C ARG A 105 10.08 10.88 7.06
N LEU A 106 9.98 9.70 7.62
CA LEU A 106 8.69 9.07 7.86
C LEU A 106 7.85 9.92 8.80
N GLY A 107 6.60 10.15 8.42
CA GLY A 107 5.67 10.96 9.19
C GLY A 107 5.60 12.43 8.76
N GLU A 108 6.50 12.89 7.90
CA GLU A 108 6.40 14.23 7.32
C GLU A 108 5.42 14.20 6.15
N ILE A 109 4.15 14.36 6.48
CA ILE A 109 3.02 14.26 5.56
C ILE A 109 2.41 15.65 5.40
N GLU A 110 2.04 16.00 4.16
CA GLU A 110 1.34 17.25 3.89
C GLU A 110 0.05 17.35 4.71
N PRO A 111 -0.33 18.53 5.21
CA PRO A 111 -1.50 18.67 6.08
C PRO A 111 -2.79 18.10 5.51
N GLU A 112 -3.02 18.21 4.20
CA GLU A 112 -4.22 17.69 3.56
C GLU A 112 -4.29 16.16 3.59
N MET A 113 -3.17 15.46 3.70
CA MET A 113 -3.15 14.00 3.79
C MET A 113 -3.42 13.49 5.20
N ARG A 114 -3.39 14.35 6.20
CA ARG A 114 -3.63 13.97 7.59
C ARG A 114 -5.07 13.50 7.85
N ILE A 115 -5.98 13.77 6.92
CA ILE A 115 -7.35 13.25 6.99
C ILE A 115 -7.34 11.77 6.64
N GLU A 116 -6.49 11.35 5.69
CA GLU A 116 -6.42 9.96 5.21
C GLU A 116 -5.48 9.09 6.04
N VAL A 117 -4.49 9.71 6.70
CA VAL A 117 -3.45 8.98 7.44
C VAL A 117 -3.26 9.63 8.80
N ASP A 118 -3.50 8.87 9.86
CA ASP A 118 -3.31 9.35 11.24
C ASP A 118 -1.88 9.15 11.73
N GLU A 119 -1.20 8.11 11.26
CA GLU A 119 0.14 7.77 11.72
C GLU A 119 0.90 6.99 10.65
N ALA A 120 2.21 7.22 10.54
CA ALA A 120 3.10 6.41 9.73
C ALA A 120 4.25 5.95 10.61
N ARG A 121 4.64 4.67 10.49
CA ARG A 121 5.67 4.08 11.36
C ARG A 121 6.47 3.01 10.63
N TRP A 122 7.77 2.94 10.96
CA TRP A 122 8.59 1.80 10.55
C TRP A 122 8.30 0.62 11.47
N LEU A 123 7.92 -0.51 10.88
CA LEU A 123 7.63 -1.74 11.61
C LEU A 123 8.50 -2.88 11.07
N PRO A 124 8.83 -3.89 11.90
CA PRO A 124 9.63 -5.01 11.43
C PRO A 124 8.95 -5.76 10.29
N LEU A 125 9.67 -5.95 9.18
CA LEU A 125 9.13 -6.66 8.03
C LEU A 125 8.78 -8.12 8.37
N GLU A 126 9.59 -8.77 9.21
CA GLU A 126 9.34 -10.14 9.67
C GLU A 126 7.97 -10.28 10.34
N GLU A 127 7.48 -9.23 10.97
CA GLU A 127 6.20 -9.26 11.66
C GLU A 127 5.04 -8.71 10.82
N ALA A 128 5.32 -8.20 9.62
CA ALA A 128 4.28 -7.61 8.78
C ALA A 128 3.06 -8.51 8.57
N PRO A 129 3.22 -9.83 8.32
CA PRO A 129 2.05 -10.70 8.17
C PRO A 129 1.15 -10.79 9.40
N LYS A 130 1.68 -10.46 10.58
CA LYS A 130 0.92 -10.42 11.83
C LYS A 130 0.36 -9.04 12.13
N LEU A 131 1.11 -7.99 11.76
CA LEU A 131 0.78 -6.61 12.11
C LEU A 131 -0.25 -5.98 11.18
N LEU A 132 -0.22 -6.34 9.89
CA LEU A 132 -1.15 -5.77 8.91
C LEU A 132 -2.56 -6.29 9.15
N ALA A 133 -3.53 -5.38 9.10
CA ALA A 133 -4.92 -5.67 9.43
C ALA A 133 -5.66 -6.44 8.31
N TYR A 134 -5.23 -6.28 7.06
CA TYR A 134 -5.97 -6.78 5.90
C TYR A 134 -5.31 -8.00 5.27
N GLY A 135 -6.12 -9.03 4.99
CA GLY A 135 -5.61 -10.33 4.52
C GLY A 135 -4.81 -10.26 3.23
N GLY A 136 -5.27 -9.49 2.25
CA GLY A 136 -4.55 -9.32 0.99
C GLY A 136 -3.20 -8.63 1.19
N GLU A 137 -3.13 -7.65 2.08
CA GLU A 137 -1.89 -6.96 2.39
C GLU A 137 -0.91 -7.85 3.15
N ARG A 138 -1.41 -8.71 4.03
CA ARG A 138 -0.57 -9.72 4.70
C ARG A 138 0.08 -10.65 3.68
N GLN A 139 -0.65 -11.04 2.63
CA GLN A 139 -0.09 -11.86 1.56
C GLN A 139 1.02 -11.13 0.79
N MET A 140 0.84 -9.83 0.55
CA MET A 140 1.86 -9.02 -0.10
C MET A 140 3.13 -8.91 0.76
N ALA A 141 2.97 -8.77 2.06
CA ALA A 141 4.09 -8.75 3.00
C ALA A 141 4.84 -10.09 3.01
N GLU A 142 4.13 -11.21 2.94
CA GLU A 142 4.76 -12.53 2.82
C GLU A 142 5.60 -12.65 1.55
N LYS A 143 5.07 -12.12 0.44
CA LYS A 143 5.83 -12.10 -0.83
C LYS A 143 7.06 -11.20 -0.74
N ALA A 144 6.96 -10.08 -0.05
CA ALA A 144 8.11 -9.20 0.19
C ALA A 144 9.19 -9.91 1.01
N LEU A 145 8.78 -10.61 2.07
CA LEU A 145 9.70 -11.40 2.89
C LEU A 145 10.42 -12.48 2.07
N ALA A 146 9.68 -13.21 1.24
CA ALA A 146 10.26 -14.23 0.39
C ALA A 146 11.28 -13.61 -0.58
N PHE A 147 10.95 -12.45 -1.15
CA PHE A 147 11.84 -11.78 -2.08
C PHE A 147 13.15 -11.35 -1.41
N VAL A 148 13.10 -10.77 -0.21
CA VAL A 148 14.33 -10.32 0.46
C VAL A 148 15.18 -11.49 0.97
N ARG A 149 14.58 -12.66 1.21
CA ARG A 149 15.31 -13.87 1.56
C ARG A 149 16.05 -14.46 0.35
N ASP A 150 15.45 -14.34 -0.84
CA ASP A 150 15.94 -14.97 -2.05
C ASP A 150 16.84 -14.04 -2.89
N ASN A 151 16.90 -12.77 -2.57
CA ASN A 151 17.63 -11.78 -3.36
C ASN A 151 18.49 -10.89 -2.49
N VAL A 152 19.60 -10.43 -3.07
CA VAL A 152 20.48 -9.45 -2.41
C VAL A 152 19.99 -8.06 -2.78
N LEU A 153 19.67 -7.27 -1.75
CA LEU A 153 19.21 -5.89 -1.93
C LEU A 153 20.17 -4.88 -1.29
#